data_a1a0f4e199eef6646e3c7dc35071e19c
#
_entry.id   a1a0f4e199eef6646e3c7dc35071e19c
#
_cell.length_a   1.000
_cell.length_b   1.000
_cell.length_c   1.000
_cell.angle_alpha   90.00
_cell.angle_beta   90.00
_cell.angle_gamma   90.00
#
_symmetry.space_group_name_H-M   'P 1'
#
loop_
_entity.id
_entity.type
_entity.pdbx_description
1 polymer ?
#
loop_
_entity_poly.entity_id
_entity_poly.type
_entity_poly.pdbx_seq_one_letter_code
_entity_poly.pdbx_strand_id
1 'polypeptide(L)'
;MNRAVFLDQFGDPDHFRLGEAIPAAPGPREVLLRQHALGVNFVDIYDRRGTGIVKDLPAIIGREGVGIVEAVGSGVTDFKPGMRAGYTSTAGAYRDRRLVAADRLVPIPDGIPDTVAAPLLMRGMTAHYLVHEVGRLAAGMTTLVYGAAGGVGSILAQWATSLGAQVIGVASSEAKRGAAAAYCDSVCGYGKEEILAAVRAAGDGRGAHVAFDSVGRDTFETSFAALRVRGTFALYGLSSGKPDPFDVARLGEGSFTLTRCSMGHFTATTADRRARSAAVYSAYLAGAFKLPAIAAFPLERAADAHRAMEDRSSIGPVVLTL
;
A
#
# COMPACT_ATOMS: atom_id res chain seq x y z
N MET A 1 18.81 -22.34 -4.12
CA MET A 1 19.70 -21.17 -4.29
C MET A 1 19.35 -20.14 -3.24
N ASN A 2 20.23 -19.17 -2.99
CA ASN A 2 19.99 -18.05 -2.07
C ASN A 2 20.17 -16.71 -2.84
N ARG A 3 19.42 -16.58 -3.94
CA ARG A 3 19.49 -15.37 -4.78
C ARG A 3 19.05 -14.13 -3.99
N ALA A 4 19.66 -13.01 -4.28
CA ALA A 4 19.27 -11.71 -3.79
C ALA A 4 19.56 -10.64 -4.84
N VAL A 5 18.76 -9.58 -4.85
CA VAL A 5 18.97 -8.40 -5.68
C VAL A 5 19.52 -7.29 -4.81
N PHE A 6 20.75 -6.91 -5.10
CA PHE A 6 21.46 -5.82 -4.45
C PHE A 6 21.27 -4.53 -5.22
N LEU A 7 21.05 -3.45 -4.52
CA LEU A 7 21.15 -2.09 -5.02
C LEU A 7 22.58 -1.60 -4.73
N ASP A 8 23.40 -1.43 -5.76
CA ASP A 8 24.80 -1.04 -5.61
C ASP A 8 24.96 0.49 -5.63
N GLN A 9 24.02 1.23 -6.24
CA GLN A 9 24.00 2.70 -6.29
C GLN A 9 22.54 3.21 -6.28
N PHE A 10 22.31 4.35 -5.64
CA PHE A 10 21.01 5.00 -5.70
C PHE A 10 20.69 5.54 -7.11
N GLY A 11 19.40 5.59 -7.46
CA GLY A 11 18.94 6.21 -8.70
C GLY A 11 18.21 5.26 -9.64
N ASP A 12 18.88 4.85 -10.72
CA ASP A 12 18.29 4.08 -11.81
C ASP A 12 18.02 2.60 -11.41
N PRO A 13 16.96 1.96 -11.95
CA PRO A 13 16.76 0.51 -11.79
C PRO A 13 17.91 -0.37 -12.30
N ASP A 14 18.73 0.12 -13.24
CA ASP A 14 19.90 -0.61 -13.76
C ASP A 14 21.02 -0.79 -12.72
N HIS A 15 20.94 -0.11 -11.59
CA HIS A 15 21.86 -0.30 -10.46
C HIS A 15 21.53 -1.56 -9.62
N PHE A 16 20.51 -2.30 -9.98
CA PHE A 16 20.24 -3.61 -9.38
C PHE A 16 21.19 -4.67 -9.94
N ARG A 17 21.75 -5.46 -9.04
CA ARG A 17 22.63 -6.59 -9.35
C ARG A 17 22.15 -7.85 -8.66
N LEU A 18 21.98 -8.91 -9.44
CA LEU A 18 21.70 -10.25 -8.89
C LEU A 18 22.98 -10.82 -8.23
N GLY A 19 22.82 -11.39 -7.06
CA GLY A 19 23.91 -12.02 -6.31
C GLY A 19 23.40 -13.09 -5.36
N GLU A 20 24.24 -13.53 -4.45
CA GLU A 20 23.89 -14.52 -3.44
C GLU A 20 23.91 -13.89 -2.04
N ALA A 21 22.89 -14.24 -1.22
CA ALA A 21 22.81 -13.84 0.17
C ALA A 21 22.34 -15.02 1.02
N ILE A 22 23.32 -15.77 1.56
CA ILE A 22 23.06 -16.94 2.41
C ILE A 22 22.62 -16.45 3.79
N PRO A 23 21.40 -16.78 4.25
CA PRO A 23 20.97 -16.38 5.59
C PRO A 23 21.70 -17.22 6.65
N ALA A 24 21.95 -16.62 7.80
CA ALA A 24 22.39 -17.36 9.00
C ALA A 24 21.27 -18.25 9.55
N ALA A 25 21.58 -19.08 10.54
CA ALA A 25 20.56 -19.77 11.33
C ALA A 25 19.73 -18.73 12.11
N PRO A 26 18.42 -18.98 12.32
CA PRO A 26 17.57 -18.02 13.03
C PRO A 26 18.01 -17.86 14.50
N GLY A 27 18.15 -16.61 14.92
CA GLY A 27 18.31 -16.25 16.34
C GLY A 27 17.06 -16.57 17.16
N PRO A 28 17.12 -16.46 18.50
CA PRO A 28 16.06 -16.95 19.38
C PRO A 28 14.64 -16.45 19.06
N ARG A 29 14.49 -15.25 18.53
CA ARG A 29 13.19 -14.64 18.16
C ARG A 29 13.01 -14.44 16.66
N GLU A 30 13.76 -15.13 15.85
CA GLU A 30 13.72 -15.01 14.39
C GLU A 30 13.14 -16.25 13.73
N VAL A 31 12.61 -16.04 12.55
CA VAL A 31 12.08 -17.06 11.65
C VAL A 31 12.84 -16.97 10.34
N LEU A 32 13.33 -18.11 9.86
CA LEU A 32 13.84 -18.23 8.49
C LEU A 32 12.65 -18.49 7.55
N LEU A 33 12.39 -17.53 6.69
CA LEU A 33 11.32 -17.60 5.70
C LEU A 33 11.91 -17.87 4.31
N ARG A 34 11.45 -18.93 3.65
CA ARG A 34 11.63 -19.15 2.22
C ARG A 34 10.50 -18.43 1.51
N GLN A 35 10.83 -17.38 0.80
CA GLN A 35 9.87 -16.51 0.18
C GLN A 35 9.39 -17.09 -1.15
N HIS A 36 8.15 -16.80 -1.52
CA HIS A 36 7.51 -17.21 -2.78
C HIS A 36 7.08 -16.02 -3.62
N ALA A 37 6.62 -14.95 -2.96
CA ALA A 37 6.18 -13.74 -3.62
C ALA A 37 6.52 -12.50 -2.79
N LEU A 38 6.96 -11.45 -3.46
CA LEU A 38 7.32 -10.16 -2.87
C LEU A 38 6.48 -9.07 -3.53
N GLY A 39 5.86 -8.22 -2.74
CA GLY A 39 5.17 -7.05 -3.29
C GLY A 39 6.17 -5.93 -3.59
N VAL A 40 6.03 -5.31 -4.76
CA VAL A 40 6.79 -4.12 -5.13
C VAL A 40 5.93 -2.89 -4.89
N ASN A 41 6.44 -1.92 -4.13
CA ASN A 41 5.71 -0.75 -3.69
C ASN A 41 6.45 0.56 -4.01
N PHE A 42 5.76 1.70 -4.03
CA PHE A 42 6.40 3.00 -4.24
C PHE A 42 7.45 3.34 -3.16
N VAL A 43 7.32 2.80 -1.96
CA VAL A 43 8.34 2.97 -0.91
C VAL A 43 9.66 2.30 -1.28
N ASP A 44 9.65 1.23 -2.07
CA ASP A 44 10.85 0.57 -2.58
C ASP A 44 11.54 1.43 -3.65
N ILE A 45 10.74 2.17 -4.44
CA ILE A 45 11.27 3.18 -5.38
C ILE A 45 11.94 4.33 -4.62
N TYR A 46 11.35 4.78 -3.51
CA TYR A 46 11.98 5.80 -2.67
C TYR A 46 13.29 5.30 -2.05
N ASP A 47 13.35 4.02 -1.62
CA ASP A 47 14.58 3.41 -1.13
C ASP A 47 15.64 3.34 -2.25
N ARG A 48 15.27 2.88 -3.44
CA ARG A 48 16.17 2.83 -4.59
C ARG A 48 16.70 4.22 -4.99
N ARG A 49 15.88 5.27 -4.90
CA ARG A 49 16.25 6.65 -5.22
C ARG A 49 17.04 7.36 -4.10
N GLY A 50 17.28 6.70 -2.95
CA GLY A 50 17.98 7.28 -1.81
C GLY A 50 17.15 8.27 -0.99
N THR A 51 15.87 8.42 -1.28
CA THR A 51 14.94 9.31 -0.55
C THR A 51 14.13 8.55 0.51
N GLY A 52 14.27 7.23 0.59
CA GLY A 52 13.64 6.36 1.57
C GLY A 52 14.46 6.19 2.85
N ILE A 53 14.28 5.02 3.50
CA ILE A 53 14.95 4.70 4.78
C ILE A 53 16.31 4.02 4.58
N VAL A 54 16.58 3.43 3.42
CA VAL A 54 17.88 2.82 3.10
C VAL A 54 18.91 3.93 2.93
N LYS A 55 20.03 3.83 3.67
CA LYS A 55 21.08 4.87 3.67
C LYS A 55 22.42 4.33 3.23
N ASP A 56 22.69 3.06 3.47
CA ASP A 56 23.98 2.43 3.19
C ASP A 56 23.86 1.48 1.98
N LEU A 57 24.88 1.44 1.14
CA LEU A 57 24.98 0.59 -0.04
C LEU A 57 26.27 -0.24 0.00
N PRO A 58 26.30 -1.44 -0.61
CA PRO A 58 25.20 -2.08 -1.31
C PRO A 58 24.11 -2.57 -0.35
N ALA A 59 22.85 -2.52 -0.77
CA ALA A 59 21.70 -2.90 0.05
C ALA A 59 20.73 -3.84 -0.68
N ILE A 60 20.08 -4.73 0.05
CA ILE A 60 18.92 -5.46 -0.45
C ILE A 60 17.68 -4.67 -0.02
N ILE A 61 16.91 -4.18 -0.99
CA ILE A 61 15.69 -3.40 -0.72
C ILE A 61 14.43 -4.28 -0.75
N GLY A 62 13.27 -3.65 -0.85
CA GLY A 62 11.96 -4.31 -0.78
C GLY A 62 11.45 -4.43 0.65
N ARG A 63 10.14 -4.33 0.83
CA ARG A 63 9.57 -4.18 2.17
C ARG A 63 8.45 -5.14 2.52
N GLU A 64 8.05 -6.03 1.63
CA GLU A 64 7.03 -7.04 1.93
C GLU A 64 7.29 -8.35 1.19
N GLY A 65 6.88 -9.43 1.79
CA GLY A 65 6.98 -10.76 1.20
C GLY A 65 6.13 -11.79 1.94
N VAL A 66 5.86 -12.85 1.23
CA VAL A 66 5.11 -14.02 1.69
C VAL A 66 5.88 -15.27 1.31
N GLY A 67 5.84 -16.28 2.17
CA GLY A 67 6.48 -17.56 1.93
C GLY A 67 6.16 -18.59 3.00
N ILE A 68 7.02 -19.62 3.07
CA ILE A 68 6.91 -20.73 4.03
C ILE A 68 8.03 -20.61 5.06
N VAL A 69 7.66 -20.81 6.31
CA VAL A 69 8.60 -20.94 7.42
C VAL A 69 9.46 -22.19 7.22
N GLU A 70 10.78 -22.04 7.11
CA GLU A 70 11.74 -23.15 7.01
C GLU A 70 12.30 -23.55 8.38
N ALA A 71 12.60 -22.56 9.22
CA ALA A 71 13.12 -22.79 10.57
C ALA A 71 12.70 -21.64 11.50
N VAL A 72 12.70 -21.93 12.80
CA VAL A 72 12.37 -20.96 13.85
C VAL A 72 13.42 -20.99 14.96
N GLY A 73 13.67 -19.84 15.57
CA GLY A 73 14.49 -19.72 16.76
C GLY A 73 13.83 -20.31 18.00
N SER A 74 14.61 -20.58 19.03
CA SER A 74 14.19 -21.31 20.25
C SER A 74 13.09 -20.64 21.06
N GLY A 75 12.90 -19.33 20.92
CA GLY A 75 11.86 -18.57 21.62
C GLY A 75 10.63 -18.25 20.77
N VAL A 76 10.53 -18.80 19.55
CA VAL A 76 9.37 -18.61 18.67
C VAL A 76 8.33 -19.68 18.94
N THR A 77 7.14 -19.27 19.36
CA THR A 77 6.03 -20.18 19.71
C THR A 77 4.87 -20.11 18.71
N ASP A 78 4.75 -18.99 17.98
CA ASP A 78 3.59 -18.65 17.14
C ASP A 78 3.71 -19.19 15.72
N PHE A 79 4.91 -19.60 15.31
CA PHE A 79 5.20 -20.14 13.98
C PHE A 79 5.93 -21.47 14.07
N LYS A 80 5.69 -22.33 13.08
CA LYS A 80 6.34 -23.64 12.95
C LYS A 80 6.78 -23.85 11.50
N PRO A 81 7.82 -24.64 11.23
CA PRO A 81 8.18 -25.03 9.86
C PRO A 81 6.97 -25.58 9.10
N GLY A 82 6.85 -25.18 7.85
CA GLY A 82 5.72 -25.50 6.97
C GLY A 82 4.55 -24.48 7.01
N MET A 83 4.45 -23.62 8.01
CA MET A 83 3.41 -22.59 8.05
C MET A 83 3.66 -21.51 6.99
N ARG A 84 2.58 -20.99 6.40
CA ARG A 84 2.63 -19.80 5.54
C ARG A 84 2.66 -18.54 6.39
N ALA A 85 3.58 -17.66 6.10
CA ALA A 85 3.74 -16.40 6.81
C ALA A 85 4.14 -15.27 5.84
N GLY A 86 3.80 -14.06 6.22
CA GLY A 86 4.19 -12.85 5.49
C GLY A 86 4.56 -11.73 6.43
N TYR A 87 5.15 -10.70 5.87
CA TYR A 87 5.55 -9.49 6.58
C TYR A 87 5.48 -8.29 5.67
N THR A 88 5.41 -7.11 6.27
CA THR A 88 5.52 -5.84 5.55
C THR A 88 6.28 -4.81 6.39
N SER A 89 6.68 -3.70 5.75
CA SER A 89 7.41 -2.58 6.38
C SER A 89 8.77 -2.94 6.98
N THR A 90 9.40 -3.99 6.46
CA THR A 90 10.72 -4.45 6.91
C THR A 90 11.64 -4.57 5.69
N ALA A 91 12.64 -3.68 5.57
CA ALA A 91 13.55 -3.65 4.42
C ALA A 91 14.33 -4.96 4.22
N GLY A 92 14.73 -5.23 2.98
CA GLY A 92 15.55 -6.39 2.61
C GLY A 92 14.76 -7.58 2.07
N ALA A 93 13.60 -7.34 1.43
CA ALA A 93 12.75 -8.39 0.91
C ALA A 93 13.29 -9.07 -0.36
N TYR A 94 14.00 -8.38 -1.24
CA TYR A 94 14.36 -8.89 -2.57
C TYR A 94 15.42 -10.01 -2.53
N ARG A 95 15.03 -11.14 -1.97
CA ARG A 95 15.85 -12.36 -1.86
C ARG A 95 15.01 -13.64 -1.70
N ASP A 96 15.61 -14.80 -2.02
CA ASP A 96 14.92 -16.11 -1.88
C ASP A 96 14.59 -16.44 -0.41
N ARG A 97 15.52 -16.22 0.50
CA ARG A 97 15.40 -16.55 1.93
C ARG A 97 15.83 -15.40 2.79
N ARG A 98 15.12 -15.18 3.88
CA ARG A 98 15.51 -14.14 4.85
C ARG A 98 15.11 -14.51 6.27
N LEU A 99 15.86 -13.95 7.22
CA LEU A 99 15.46 -13.90 8.61
C LEU A 99 14.50 -12.73 8.84
N VAL A 100 13.42 -13.00 9.56
CA VAL A 100 12.43 -12.00 9.97
C VAL A 100 12.14 -12.22 11.45
N ALA A 101 12.11 -11.14 12.23
CA ALA A 101 11.68 -11.22 13.63
C ALA A 101 10.23 -11.74 13.70
N ALA A 102 9.97 -12.72 14.56
CA ALA A 102 8.68 -13.41 14.64
C ALA A 102 7.51 -12.46 14.95
N ASP A 103 7.78 -11.37 15.69
CA ASP A 103 6.80 -10.32 15.99
C ASP A 103 6.41 -9.48 14.78
N ARG A 104 7.17 -9.52 13.68
CA ARG A 104 6.86 -8.86 12.41
C ARG A 104 6.02 -9.71 11.46
N LEU A 105 5.94 -11.00 11.74
CA LEU A 105 5.23 -11.95 10.89
C LEU A 105 3.73 -11.97 11.19
N VAL A 106 2.97 -12.16 10.11
CA VAL A 106 1.53 -12.43 10.15
C VAL A 106 1.25 -13.76 9.47
N PRO A 107 0.31 -14.58 9.98
CA PRO A 107 -0.13 -15.79 9.30
C PRO A 107 -0.82 -15.46 7.96
N ILE A 108 -0.59 -16.30 6.96
CA ILE A 108 -1.30 -16.21 5.68
C ILE A 108 -2.36 -17.31 5.65
N PRO A 109 -3.65 -16.97 5.51
CA PRO A 109 -4.71 -17.96 5.49
C PRO A 109 -4.64 -18.83 4.21
N ASP A 110 -5.20 -20.02 4.30
CA ASP A 110 -5.39 -20.88 3.13
C ASP A 110 -6.37 -20.24 2.13
N GLY A 111 -6.30 -20.69 0.87
CA GLY A 111 -7.20 -20.18 -0.18
C GLY A 111 -6.75 -18.88 -0.86
N ILE A 112 -5.70 -18.21 -0.38
CA ILE A 112 -5.12 -17.02 -1.02
C ILE A 112 -3.76 -17.39 -1.63
N PRO A 113 -3.56 -17.29 -2.95
CA PRO A 113 -2.26 -17.49 -3.58
C PRO A 113 -1.21 -16.49 -3.05
N ASP A 114 0.06 -16.91 -2.95
CA ASP A 114 1.13 -16.07 -2.41
C ASP A 114 1.34 -14.77 -3.20
N THR A 115 1.16 -14.83 -4.53
CA THR A 115 1.21 -13.66 -5.42
C THR A 115 0.07 -12.67 -5.16
N VAL A 116 -1.03 -13.10 -4.58
CA VAL A 116 -2.15 -12.25 -4.12
C VAL A 116 -1.90 -11.79 -2.68
N ALA A 117 -1.48 -12.71 -1.81
CA ALA A 117 -1.29 -12.42 -0.39
C ALA A 117 -0.19 -11.37 -0.14
N ALA A 118 0.92 -11.42 -0.89
CA ALA A 118 2.02 -10.47 -0.72
C ALA A 118 1.58 -9.00 -0.93
N PRO A 119 1.01 -8.60 -2.08
CA PRO A 119 0.64 -7.21 -2.30
C PRO A 119 -0.55 -6.74 -1.44
N LEU A 120 -1.30 -7.65 -0.81
CA LEU A 120 -2.37 -7.30 0.12
C LEU A 120 -1.84 -6.82 1.48
N LEU A 121 -0.63 -7.16 1.89
CA LEU A 121 -0.11 -6.76 3.19
C LEU A 121 0.00 -5.24 3.31
N MET A 122 0.84 -4.62 2.51
CA MET A 122 1.03 -3.16 2.61
C MET A 122 -0.20 -2.39 2.11
N ARG A 123 -0.72 -2.76 0.94
CA ARG A 123 -1.83 -2.03 0.31
C ARG A 123 -3.14 -2.23 1.06
N GLY A 124 -3.46 -3.47 1.41
CA GLY A 124 -4.70 -3.80 2.12
C GLY A 124 -4.72 -3.24 3.54
N MET A 125 -3.62 -3.36 4.31
CA MET A 125 -3.57 -2.77 5.64
C MET A 125 -3.61 -1.25 5.60
N THR A 126 -3.05 -0.63 4.55
CA THR A 126 -3.18 0.83 4.34
C THR A 126 -4.64 1.19 4.06
N ALA A 127 -5.31 0.51 3.16
CA ALA A 127 -6.73 0.75 2.89
C ALA A 127 -7.59 0.51 4.14
N HIS A 128 -7.29 -0.53 4.93
CA HIS A 128 -8.03 -0.87 6.15
C HIS A 128 -8.03 0.28 7.15
N TYR A 129 -6.86 0.78 7.57
CA TYR A 129 -6.85 1.85 8.57
C TYR A 129 -7.42 3.17 8.02
N LEU A 130 -7.24 3.43 6.72
CA LEU A 130 -7.84 4.61 6.09
C LEU A 130 -9.37 4.55 6.14
N VAL A 131 -9.95 3.42 5.80
CA VAL A 131 -11.42 3.22 5.80
C VAL A 131 -11.99 3.24 7.21
N HIS A 132 -11.43 2.45 8.12
CA HIS A 132 -12.06 2.15 9.41
C HIS A 132 -11.66 3.09 10.55
N GLU A 133 -10.42 3.59 10.56
CA GLU A 133 -9.91 4.38 11.69
C GLU A 133 -9.78 5.87 11.36
N VAL A 134 -9.25 6.19 10.18
CA VAL A 134 -9.06 7.58 9.75
C VAL A 134 -10.35 8.16 9.20
N GLY A 135 -10.92 7.51 8.19
CA GLY A 135 -12.16 7.93 7.54
C GLY A 135 -13.41 7.56 8.32
N ARG A 136 -13.36 6.48 9.07
CA ARG A 136 -14.51 5.91 9.78
C ARG A 136 -15.74 5.85 8.89
N LEU A 137 -15.52 5.32 7.67
CA LEU A 137 -16.53 5.35 6.63
C LEU A 137 -17.76 4.53 7.02
N ALA A 138 -18.91 5.07 6.70
CA ALA A 138 -20.22 4.48 6.91
C ALA A 138 -21.12 4.75 5.71
N ALA A 139 -22.25 4.05 5.65
CA ALA A 139 -23.26 4.22 4.61
C ALA A 139 -23.73 5.68 4.51
N GLY A 140 -23.86 6.18 3.29
CA GLY A 140 -24.28 7.55 2.99
C GLY A 140 -23.19 8.62 3.10
N MET A 141 -21.96 8.27 3.54
CA MET A 141 -20.85 9.20 3.51
C MET A 141 -20.30 9.35 2.07
N THR A 142 -19.95 10.57 1.69
CA THR A 142 -19.29 10.88 0.43
C THR A 142 -17.78 10.91 0.63
N THR A 143 -17.00 10.21 -0.19
CA THR A 143 -15.54 10.18 -0.09
C THR A 143 -14.86 10.41 -1.44
N LEU A 144 -13.78 11.19 -1.42
CA LEU A 144 -12.90 11.45 -2.56
C LEU A 144 -11.66 10.57 -2.45
N VAL A 145 -11.36 9.78 -3.49
CA VAL A 145 -10.24 8.84 -3.49
C VAL A 145 -9.31 9.14 -4.67
N TYR A 146 -8.13 9.70 -4.39
CA TYR A 146 -7.11 9.88 -5.40
C TYR A 146 -6.38 8.57 -5.72
N GLY A 147 -6.03 8.41 -7.00
CA GLY A 147 -5.41 7.18 -7.48
C GLY A 147 -6.35 5.98 -7.37
N ALA A 148 -7.63 6.16 -7.62
CA ALA A 148 -8.68 5.17 -7.44
C ALA A 148 -8.44 3.85 -8.19
N ALA A 149 -7.70 3.85 -9.30
CA ALA A 149 -7.27 2.63 -9.99
C ALA A 149 -5.87 2.15 -9.57
N GLY A 150 -5.24 2.78 -8.58
CA GLY A 150 -3.92 2.41 -8.07
C GLY A 150 -3.97 1.34 -6.99
N GLY A 151 -2.78 0.92 -6.51
CA GLY A 151 -2.67 -0.22 -5.59
C GLY A 151 -3.46 -0.10 -4.28
N VAL A 152 -3.35 1.02 -3.57
CA VAL A 152 -4.13 1.29 -2.35
C VAL A 152 -5.51 1.82 -2.70
N GLY A 153 -5.58 2.79 -3.63
CA GLY A 153 -6.83 3.48 -3.95
C GLY A 153 -7.93 2.56 -4.47
N SER A 154 -7.59 1.53 -5.26
CA SER A 154 -8.57 0.57 -5.76
C SER A 154 -9.16 -0.30 -4.66
N ILE A 155 -8.37 -0.75 -3.71
CA ILE A 155 -8.84 -1.49 -2.54
C ILE A 155 -9.72 -0.59 -1.66
N LEU A 156 -9.23 0.62 -1.38
CA LEU A 156 -9.91 1.61 -0.55
C LEU A 156 -11.27 1.98 -1.14
N ALA A 157 -11.34 2.29 -2.45
CA ALA A 157 -12.58 2.65 -3.13
C ALA A 157 -13.61 1.51 -3.07
N GLN A 158 -13.21 0.28 -3.44
CA GLN A 158 -14.09 -0.89 -3.39
C GLN A 158 -14.58 -1.17 -1.96
N TRP A 159 -13.68 -1.08 -0.98
CA TRP A 159 -14.05 -1.31 0.42
C TRP A 159 -14.99 -0.23 0.94
N ALA A 160 -14.76 1.05 0.59
CA ALA A 160 -15.67 2.14 0.90
C ALA A 160 -17.07 1.90 0.30
N THR A 161 -17.14 1.50 -0.97
CA THR A 161 -18.39 1.16 -1.65
C THR A 161 -19.10 -0.02 -0.96
N SER A 162 -18.35 -1.05 -0.53
CA SER A 162 -18.94 -2.19 0.20
C SER A 162 -19.54 -1.82 1.56
N LEU A 163 -19.11 -0.70 2.14
CA LEU A 163 -19.67 -0.12 3.36
C LEU A 163 -20.85 0.83 3.10
N GLY A 164 -21.25 1.03 1.84
CA GLY A 164 -22.33 1.92 1.44
C GLY A 164 -21.93 3.40 1.37
N ALA A 165 -20.65 3.72 1.35
CA ALA A 165 -20.18 5.08 1.08
C ALA A 165 -20.26 5.39 -0.42
N GLN A 166 -20.56 6.65 -0.76
CA GLN A 166 -20.44 7.17 -2.12
C GLN A 166 -18.98 7.50 -2.42
N VAL A 167 -18.43 6.96 -3.49
CA VAL A 167 -17.03 7.09 -3.85
C VAL A 167 -16.86 7.88 -5.14
N ILE A 168 -16.18 9.02 -5.03
CA ILE A 168 -15.68 9.78 -6.17
C ILE A 168 -14.21 9.38 -6.39
N GLY A 169 -13.93 8.68 -7.48
CA GLY A 169 -12.60 8.24 -7.85
C GLY A 169 -11.88 9.26 -8.73
N VAL A 170 -10.60 9.51 -8.45
CA VAL A 170 -9.74 10.33 -9.32
C VAL A 170 -8.67 9.44 -9.95
N ALA A 171 -8.57 9.43 -11.29
CA ALA A 171 -7.60 8.64 -12.02
C ALA A 171 -7.03 9.37 -13.24
N SER A 172 -5.74 9.10 -13.58
CA SER A 172 -4.95 9.91 -14.50
C SER A 172 -5.20 9.65 -15.99
N SER A 173 -5.62 8.45 -16.37
CA SER A 173 -5.83 8.09 -17.78
C SER A 173 -7.23 7.54 -18.01
N GLU A 174 -7.69 7.57 -19.25
CA GLU A 174 -8.99 7.02 -19.61
C GLU A 174 -9.11 5.53 -19.22
N ALA A 175 -8.08 4.73 -19.51
CA ALA A 175 -8.06 3.32 -19.12
C ALA A 175 -8.20 3.13 -17.59
N LYS A 176 -7.52 3.98 -16.79
CA LYS A 176 -7.62 3.95 -15.33
C LYS A 176 -8.97 4.45 -14.83
N ARG A 177 -9.54 5.46 -15.48
CA ARG A 177 -10.90 5.91 -15.16
C ARG A 177 -11.93 4.82 -15.46
N GLY A 178 -11.82 4.16 -16.64
CA GLY A 178 -12.66 3.02 -16.99
C GLY A 178 -12.56 1.87 -15.99
N ALA A 179 -11.35 1.55 -15.50
CA ALA A 179 -11.17 0.53 -14.47
C ALA A 179 -11.82 0.93 -13.13
N ALA A 180 -11.68 2.19 -12.71
CA ALA A 180 -12.24 2.70 -11.47
C ALA A 180 -13.78 2.83 -11.51
N ALA A 181 -14.36 3.07 -12.68
CA ALA A 181 -15.80 3.18 -12.88
C ALA A 181 -16.57 1.88 -12.54
N ALA A 182 -15.88 0.74 -12.46
CA ALA A 182 -16.50 -0.52 -12.06
C ALA A 182 -16.89 -0.57 -10.57
N TYR A 183 -16.37 0.34 -9.73
CA TYR A 183 -16.57 0.33 -8.28
C TYR A 183 -16.63 1.71 -7.61
N CYS A 184 -16.52 2.78 -8.38
CA CYS A 184 -16.77 4.14 -7.90
C CYS A 184 -18.11 4.64 -8.44
N ASP A 185 -18.83 5.43 -7.67
CA ASP A 185 -20.11 6.02 -8.11
C ASP A 185 -19.89 7.07 -9.21
N SER A 186 -18.77 7.77 -9.17
CA SER A 186 -18.31 8.64 -10.26
C SER A 186 -16.78 8.64 -10.34
N VAL A 187 -16.24 8.91 -11.53
CA VAL A 187 -14.79 8.97 -11.75
C VAL A 187 -14.46 10.19 -12.60
N CYS A 188 -13.43 10.93 -12.17
CA CYS A 188 -12.94 12.11 -12.86
C CYS A 188 -11.42 12.10 -13.04
N GLY A 189 -10.92 13.06 -13.83
CA GLY A 189 -9.50 13.36 -13.98
C GLY A 189 -8.96 14.17 -12.81
N TYR A 190 -7.73 14.69 -12.97
CA TYR A 190 -7.06 15.49 -11.94
C TYR A 190 -7.39 16.99 -12.03
N GLY A 191 -8.31 17.39 -12.92
CA GLY A 191 -8.74 18.77 -13.05
C GLY A 191 -9.48 19.24 -11.80
N LYS A 192 -9.03 20.36 -11.20
CA LYS A 192 -9.63 20.90 -9.96
C LYS A 192 -11.15 21.11 -10.09
N GLU A 193 -11.57 21.78 -11.14
CA GLU A 193 -13.00 22.09 -11.35
C GLU A 193 -13.83 20.83 -11.56
N GLU A 194 -13.29 19.84 -12.28
CA GLU A 194 -13.92 18.54 -12.50
C GLU A 194 -14.13 17.78 -11.18
N ILE A 195 -13.09 17.75 -10.33
CA ILE A 195 -13.15 17.11 -9.00
C ILE A 195 -14.19 17.80 -8.13
N LEU A 196 -14.15 19.14 -8.04
CA LEU A 196 -15.07 19.89 -7.20
C LEU A 196 -16.52 19.78 -7.69
N ALA A 197 -16.74 19.73 -9.01
CA ALA A 197 -18.07 19.50 -9.60
C ALA A 197 -18.59 18.10 -9.25
N ALA A 198 -17.76 17.05 -9.41
CA ALA A 198 -18.11 15.68 -9.08
C ALA A 198 -18.46 15.52 -7.60
N VAL A 199 -17.67 16.12 -6.70
CA VAL A 199 -17.94 16.07 -5.25
C VAL A 199 -19.22 16.83 -4.88
N ARG A 200 -19.49 17.96 -5.53
CA ARG A 200 -20.76 18.70 -5.30
C ARG A 200 -21.99 17.99 -5.84
N ALA A 201 -21.84 17.22 -6.91
CA ALA A 201 -22.94 16.42 -7.48
C ALA A 201 -23.24 15.18 -6.66
N ALA A 202 -22.33 14.75 -5.80
CA ALA A 202 -22.49 13.56 -4.96
C ALA A 202 -23.15 13.87 -3.61
N GLY A 203 -23.83 12.89 -3.06
CA GLY A 203 -24.45 12.99 -1.74
C GLY A 203 -25.44 14.12 -1.60
N ASP A 204 -25.24 14.91 -0.55
CA ASP A 204 -26.08 16.08 -0.23
C ASP A 204 -25.54 17.41 -0.80
N GLY A 205 -24.54 17.37 -1.64
CA GLY A 205 -23.92 18.52 -2.29
C GLY A 205 -23.01 19.38 -1.40
N ARG A 206 -22.82 19.00 -0.13
CA ARG A 206 -22.04 19.78 0.84
C ARG A 206 -20.54 19.53 0.82
N GLY A 207 -20.06 18.60 -0.02
CA GLY A 207 -18.66 18.22 -0.11
C GLY A 207 -18.35 16.82 0.47
N ALA A 208 -17.10 16.43 0.38
CA ALA A 208 -16.64 15.12 0.84
C ALA A 208 -16.52 15.07 2.37
N HIS A 209 -16.98 13.97 2.97
CA HIS A 209 -16.74 13.66 4.37
C HIS A 209 -15.25 13.38 4.61
N VAL A 210 -14.64 12.66 3.64
CA VAL A 210 -13.21 12.34 3.68
C VAL A 210 -12.61 12.47 2.29
N ALA A 211 -11.45 13.13 2.20
CA ALA A 211 -10.59 13.10 1.02
C ALA A 211 -9.34 12.25 1.33
N PHE A 212 -9.18 11.15 0.63
CA PHE A 212 -8.01 10.27 0.73
C PHE A 212 -7.02 10.59 -0.38
N ASP A 213 -5.89 11.19 -0.02
CA ASP A 213 -4.90 11.70 -0.95
C ASP A 213 -3.57 10.96 -0.86
N SER A 214 -3.19 10.31 -1.97
CA SER A 214 -1.91 9.62 -2.16
C SER A 214 -0.90 10.46 -2.95
N VAL A 215 -1.29 11.64 -3.41
CA VAL A 215 -0.55 12.44 -4.39
C VAL A 215 0.29 13.51 -3.71
N GLY A 216 -0.32 14.34 -2.88
CA GLY A 216 0.38 15.35 -2.10
C GLY A 216 0.36 16.73 -2.75
N ARG A 217 1.54 17.29 -3.10
CA ARG A 217 1.68 18.68 -3.53
C ARG A 217 0.64 19.10 -4.58
N ASP A 218 0.50 18.35 -5.65
CA ASP A 218 -0.32 18.75 -6.80
C ASP A 218 -1.83 18.71 -6.54
N THR A 219 -2.27 18.01 -5.49
CA THR A 219 -3.69 17.79 -5.18
C THR A 219 -4.11 18.39 -3.85
N PHE A 220 -3.18 18.87 -3.04
CA PHE A 220 -3.42 19.31 -1.67
C PHE A 220 -4.54 20.36 -1.57
N GLU A 221 -4.46 21.42 -2.36
CA GLU A 221 -5.44 22.51 -2.36
C GLU A 221 -6.81 22.04 -2.87
N THR A 222 -6.85 21.18 -3.86
CA THR A 222 -8.10 20.62 -4.38
C THR A 222 -8.75 19.68 -3.37
N SER A 223 -7.96 18.84 -2.71
CA SER A 223 -8.45 17.95 -1.65
C SER A 223 -9.08 18.74 -0.50
N PHE A 224 -8.43 19.84 -0.13
CA PHE A 224 -8.91 20.71 0.94
C PHE A 224 -10.24 21.42 0.57
N ALA A 225 -10.29 21.98 -0.65
CA ALA A 225 -11.48 22.66 -1.17
C ALA A 225 -12.68 21.71 -1.42
N ALA A 226 -12.42 20.41 -1.55
CA ALA A 226 -13.46 19.40 -1.74
C ALA A 226 -14.17 19.00 -0.44
N LEU A 227 -13.63 19.35 0.73
CA LEU A 227 -14.20 18.93 2.02
C LEU A 227 -15.49 19.66 2.35
N ARG A 228 -16.40 18.94 2.97
CA ARG A 228 -17.53 19.53 3.69
C ARG A 228 -17.07 20.08 5.05
N VAL A 229 -17.87 20.93 5.68
CA VAL A 229 -17.67 21.33 7.08
C VAL A 229 -17.50 20.08 7.96
N ARG A 230 -16.47 20.08 8.82
CA ARG A 230 -16.02 18.97 9.66
C ARG A 230 -15.48 17.75 8.85
N GLY A 231 -15.10 17.95 7.59
CA GLY A 231 -14.49 16.93 6.75
C GLY A 231 -13.06 16.59 7.18
N THR A 232 -12.60 15.41 6.78
CA THR A 232 -11.26 14.89 7.06
C THR A 232 -10.43 14.85 5.77
N PHE A 233 -9.26 15.46 5.80
CA PHE A 233 -8.24 15.30 4.77
C PHE A 233 -7.18 14.29 5.26
N ALA A 234 -7.18 13.11 4.67
CA ALA A 234 -6.23 12.03 4.96
C ALA A 234 -5.14 11.98 3.90
N LEU A 235 -4.00 12.63 4.17
CA LEU A 235 -2.82 12.59 3.31
C LEU A 235 -2.00 11.34 3.65
N TYR A 236 -2.02 10.31 2.80
CA TYR A 236 -1.32 9.05 3.06
C TYR A 236 -0.17 8.77 2.08
N GLY A 237 -0.05 9.52 0.99
CA GLY A 237 1.03 9.42 0.01
C GLY A 237 1.58 10.78 -0.40
N LEU A 238 2.71 10.78 -1.12
CA LEU A 238 3.40 11.98 -1.59
C LEU A 238 3.98 11.73 -3.00
N SER A 239 3.20 11.15 -3.91
CA SER A 239 3.71 10.76 -5.23
C SER A 239 4.11 11.95 -6.12
N SER A 240 3.56 13.15 -5.87
CA SER A 240 3.97 14.40 -6.52
C SER A 240 4.91 15.26 -5.66
N GLY A 241 5.25 14.79 -4.47
CA GLY A 241 6.10 15.51 -3.53
C GLY A 241 5.36 16.05 -2.31
N LYS A 242 6.11 16.69 -1.41
CA LYS A 242 5.56 17.31 -0.21
C LYS A 242 4.74 18.55 -0.59
N PRO A 243 3.57 18.77 0.04
CA PRO A 243 2.86 20.05 -0.05
C PRO A 243 3.71 21.21 0.47
N ASP A 244 3.39 22.40 0.04
CA ASP A 244 3.96 23.63 0.59
C ASP A 244 3.59 23.81 2.08
N PRO A 245 4.28 24.70 2.82
CA PRO A 245 3.93 25.01 4.19
C PRO A 245 2.45 25.39 4.31
N PHE A 246 1.76 24.77 5.25
CA PHE A 246 0.31 24.92 5.44
C PHE A 246 0.02 25.77 6.67
N ASP A 247 -0.80 26.81 6.49
CA ASP A 247 -1.30 27.61 7.60
C ASP A 247 -2.42 26.84 8.34
N VAL A 248 -2.14 26.45 9.57
CA VAL A 248 -3.08 25.71 10.43
C VAL A 248 -4.39 26.47 10.70
N ALA A 249 -4.39 27.81 10.61
CA ALA A 249 -5.59 28.63 10.79
C ALA A 249 -6.70 28.27 9.78
N ARG A 250 -6.32 27.81 8.59
CA ARG A 250 -7.26 27.36 7.55
C ARG A 250 -8.13 26.16 7.97
N LEU A 251 -7.71 25.37 8.95
CA LEU A 251 -8.56 24.32 9.51
C LEU A 251 -9.84 24.90 10.16
N GLY A 252 -9.75 26.12 10.67
CA GLY A 252 -10.89 26.82 11.29
C GLY A 252 -12.00 27.20 10.31
N GLU A 253 -11.72 27.34 9.00
CA GLU A 253 -12.71 27.72 7.98
C GLU A 253 -13.90 26.73 7.89
N GLY A 254 -13.69 25.49 8.27
CA GLY A 254 -14.73 24.45 8.26
C GLY A 254 -14.59 23.45 9.40
N SER A 255 -13.81 23.73 10.43
CA SER A 255 -13.45 22.77 11.50
C SER A 255 -12.91 21.47 10.91
N PHE A 256 -11.99 21.58 9.96
CA PHE A 256 -11.44 20.44 9.23
C PHE A 256 -10.45 19.63 10.07
N THR A 257 -10.31 18.36 9.76
CA THR A 257 -9.25 17.51 10.25
C THR A 257 -8.23 17.26 9.14
N LEU A 258 -6.95 17.54 9.39
CA LEU A 258 -5.85 17.17 8.51
C LEU A 258 -4.99 16.14 9.22
N THR A 259 -4.76 15.00 8.58
CA THR A 259 -3.88 13.96 9.11
C THR A 259 -2.90 13.46 8.06
N ARG A 260 -1.62 13.28 8.46
CA ARG A 260 -0.57 12.63 7.68
C ARG A 260 -0.39 11.21 8.16
N CYS A 261 -1.00 10.27 7.45
CA CYS A 261 -1.03 8.87 7.86
C CYS A 261 0.28 8.14 7.52
N SER A 262 0.74 7.29 8.43
CA SER A 262 1.86 6.37 8.22
C SER A 262 1.49 4.99 8.74
N MET A 263 1.58 3.98 7.89
CA MET A 263 1.22 2.60 8.24
C MET A 263 1.96 2.10 9.50
N GLY A 264 3.20 2.53 9.71
CA GLY A 264 3.98 2.15 10.89
C GLY A 264 3.30 2.47 12.21
N HIS A 265 2.54 3.56 12.29
CA HIS A 265 1.80 3.93 13.50
C HIS A 265 0.54 3.05 13.70
N PHE A 266 -0.08 2.60 12.63
CA PHE A 266 -1.26 1.74 12.67
C PHE A 266 -0.94 0.24 12.75
N THR A 267 0.34 -0.12 12.66
CA THR A 267 0.86 -1.49 12.78
C THR A 267 2.00 -1.57 13.78
N ALA A 268 1.97 -0.75 14.83
CA ALA A 268 3.08 -0.61 15.76
C ALA A 268 3.32 -1.89 16.58
N THR A 269 2.26 -2.54 17.04
CA THR A 269 2.34 -3.78 17.81
C THR A 269 2.13 -5.02 16.95
N THR A 270 2.55 -6.18 17.44
CA THR A 270 2.27 -7.48 16.81
C THR A 270 0.77 -7.75 16.74
N ALA A 271 0.02 -7.37 17.76
CA ALA A 271 -1.43 -7.53 17.82
C ALA A 271 -2.11 -6.71 16.71
N ASP A 272 -1.73 -5.42 16.55
CA ASP A 272 -2.27 -4.57 15.49
C ASP A 272 -2.00 -5.15 14.09
N ARG A 273 -0.75 -5.59 13.83
CA ARG A 273 -0.37 -6.18 12.54
C ARG A 273 -1.20 -7.42 12.22
N ARG A 274 -1.33 -8.34 13.18
CA ARG A 274 -2.07 -9.59 12.99
C ARG A 274 -3.56 -9.37 12.86
N ALA A 275 -4.15 -8.54 13.70
CA ALA A 275 -5.57 -8.21 13.61
C ALA A 275 -5.91 -7.55 12.27
N ARG A 276 -5.09 -6.59 11.85
CA ARG A 276 -5.30 -5.85 10.60
C ARG A 276 -5.10 -6.74 9.37
N SER A 277 -4.04 -7.55 9.33
CA SER A 277 -3.83 -8.49 8.22
C SER A 277 -4.94 -9.52 8.13
N ALA A 278 -5.42 -10.05 9.26
CA ALA A 278 -6.56 -10.96 9.30
C ALA A 278 -7.83 -10.30 8.76
N ALA A 279 -8.12 -9.05 9.15
CA ALA A 279 -9.26 -8.29 8.61
C ALA A 279 -9.16 -8.08 7.10
N VAL A 280 -7.98 -7.74 6.59
CA VAL A 280 -7.73 -7.57 5.14
C VAL A 280 -7.98 -8.87 4.38
N TYR A 281 -7.41 -9.98 4.84
CA TYR A 281 -7.60 -11.27 4.16
C TYR A 281 -9.04 -11.76 4.25
N SER A 282 -9.70 -11.56 5.38
CA SER A 282 -11.12 -11.90 5.54
C SER A 282 -12.01 -11.08 4.60
N ALA A 283 -11.77 -9.77 4.49
CA ALA A 283 -12.51 -8.91 3.57
C ALA A 283 -12.28 -9.29 2.09
N TYR A 284 -11.04 -9.65 1.72
CA TYR A 284 -10.72 -10.15 0.39
C TYR A 284 -11.47 -11.46 0.09
N LEU A 285 -11.43 -12.44 0.99
CA LEU A 285 -12.13 -13.72 0.84
C LEU A 285 -13.65 -13.56 0.81
N ALA A 286 -14.19 -12.59 1.54
CA ALA A 286 -15.60 -12.22 1.52
C ALA A 286 -16.02 -11.45 0.26
N GLY A 287 -15.07 -11.07 -0.61
CA GLY A 287 -15.35 -10.35 -1.85
C GLY A 287 -15.64 -8.85 -1.68
N ALA A 288 -15.29 -8.25 -0.54
CA ALA A 288 -15.43 -6.81 -0.32
C ALA A 288 -14.62 -5.97 -1.31
N PHE A 289 -13.55 -6.54 -1.84
CA PHE A 289 -12.76 -5.96 -2.93
C PHE A 289 -12.04 -7.06 -3.72
N LYS A 290 -11.64 -6.73 -4.95
CA LYS A 290 -10.83 -7.58 -5.83
C LYS A 290 -9.55 -6.83 -6.20
N LEU A 291 -8.47 -7.58 -6.39
CA LEU A 291 -7.27 -7.01 -6.99
C LEU A 291 -7.40 -7.01 -8.52
N PRO A 292 -6.95 -5.94 -9.20
CA PRO A 292 -6.70 -5.98 -10.63
C PRO A 292 -5.66 -7.04 -10.99
N ALA A 293 -5.49 -7.30 -12.29
CA ALA A 293 -4.49 -8.25 -12.77
C ALA A 293 -3.09 -7.92 -12.20
N ILE A 294 -2.45 -8.93 -11.62
CA ILE A 294 -1.14 -8.80 -11.00
C ILE A 294 -0.07 -8.94 -12.09
N ALA A 295 0.82 -7.95 -12.17
CA ALA A 295 2.01 -8.04 -13.01
C ALA A 295 3.13 -8.76 -12.23
N ALA A 296 3.43 -10.00 -12.64
CA ALA A 296 4.45 -10.82 -12.00
C ALA A 296 5.76 -10.77 -12.79
N PHE A 297 6.86 -10.56 -12.11
CA PHE A 297 8.22 -10.60 -12.65
C PHE A 297 9.05 -11.58 -11.83
N PRO A 298 9.95 -12.38 -12.43
CA PRO A 298 10.91 -13.15 -11.65
C PRO A 298 11.86 -12.20 -10.88
N LEU A 299 12.42 -12.68 -9.76
CA LEU A 299 13.26 -11.87 -8.87
C LEU A 299 14.39 -11.15 -9.59
N GLU A 300 15.05 -11.80 -10.53
CA GLU A 300 16.15 -11.28 -11.35
C GLU A 300 15.72 -10.12 -12.27
N ARG A 301 14.44 -9.94 -12.50
CA ARG A 301 13.86 -8.83 -13.27
C ARG A 301 13.30 -7.71 -12.37
N ALA A 302 13.84 -7.54 -11.17
CA ALA A 302 13.42 -6.47 -10.25
C ALA A 302 13.52 -5.07 -10.87
N ALA A 303 14.50 -4.82 -11.74
CA ALA A 303 14.62 -3.56 -12.49
C ALA A 303 13.37 -3.30 -13.37
N ASP A 304 12.90 -4.31 -14.09
CA ASP A 304 11.71 -4.18 -14.96
C ASP A 304 10.44 -3.98 -14.14
N ALA A 305 10.34 -4.65 -12.99
CA ALA A 305 9.23 -4.47 -12.05
C ALA A 305 9.16 -3.01 -11.55
N HIS A 306 10.31 -2.40 -11.23
CA HIS A 306 10.39 -1.01 -10.83
C HIS A 306 10.02 -0.06 -11.98
N ARG A 307 10.51 -0.30 -13.20
CA ARG A 307 10.12 0.48 -14.39
C ARG A 307 8.61 0.42 -14.63
N ALA A 308 8.02 -0.79 -14.60
CA ALA A 308 6.58 -0.97 -14.80
C ALA A 308 5.73 -0.17 -13.78
N MET A 309 6.23 0.00 -12.55
CA MET A 309 5.56 0.83 -11.56
C MET A 309 5.73 2.34 -11.84
N GLU A 310 6.92 2.76 -12.26
CA GLU A 310 7.24 4.18 -12.51
C GLU A 310 6.54 4.70 -13.77
N ASP A 311 6.49 3.91 -14.81
CA ASP A 311 5.82 4.23 -16.08
C ASP A 311 4.29 4.31 -15.94
N ARG A 312 3.77 3.95 -14.76
CA ARG A 312 2.33 3.89 -14.49
C ARG A 312 1.55 3.06 -15.54
N SER A 313 2.22 2.16 -16.23
CA SER A 313 1.63 1.28 -17.24
C SER A 313 0.81 0.16 -16.63
N SER A 314 1.12 -0.27 -15.40
CA SER A 314 0.34 -1.27 -14.68
C SER A 314 -0.89 -0.65 -14.03
N ILE A 315 -2.04 -1.31 -14.18
CA ILE A 315 -3.29 -0.97 -13.47
C ILE A 315 -3.36 -1.74 -12.14
N GLY A 316 -2.60 -2.82 -11.99
CA GLY A 316 -2.62 -3.73 -10.85
C GLY A 316 -1.35 -3.70 -9.99
N PRO A 317 -1.33 -4.56 -8.96
CA PRO A 317 -0.14 -4.78 -8.17
C PRO A 317 1.01 -5.36 -9.01
N VAL A 318 2.24 -5.00 -8.63
CA VAL A 318 3.46 -5.60 -9.17
C VAL A 318 4.05 -6.50 -8.10
N VAL A 319 4.45 -7.72 -8.47
CA VAL A 319 5.08 -8.69 -7.57
C VAL A 319 6.34 -9.28 -8.19
N LEU A 320 7.31 -9.62 -7.35
CA LEU A 320 8.43 -10.48 -7.73
C LEU A 320 8.11 -11.91 -7.28
N THR A 321 8.36 -12.88 -8.16
CA THR A 321 8.21 -14.32 -7.89
C THR A 321 9.58 -14.98 -7.76
N LEU A 322 9.67 -16.03 -6.92
CA LEU A 322 10.92 -16.67 -6.51
C LEU A 322 10.92 -18.16 -6.89
#